data_08ca808fe11373c365fbb8385de5d091
#
_entry.id   08ca808fe11373c365fbb8385de5d091
#
_cell.length_a   1.000
_cell.length_b   1.000
_cell.length_c   1.000
_cell.angle_alpha   90.00
_cell.angle_beta   90.00
_cell.angle_gamma   90.00
#
_symmetry.space_group_name_H-M   'P 1'
#
loop_
_entity.id
_entity.type
_entity.pdbx_description
1 polymer ?
#
loop_
_entity_poly.entity_id
_entity_poly.type
_entity_poly.pdbx_seq_one_letter_code
_entity_poly.pdbx_strand_id
1 'polypeptide(L)'
;MNKKKIAWGTVVVLALLAAAIAITRNRTANENKTTNNEKTQTAMNTIHLTKADFLKKVVDYETNPREWKYLGDKPALIDFYATWCGPCKALSPVLEKLAAEYGDQIYIYKIDTDQEQELAAAFGIRSIPTLLFVPMEGKPQMAQGAMPKSSLKEAIDKILLNR
;
A
#
# COMPACT_ATOMS: atom_id res chain seq x y z
N MET A 1 32.97 -53.07 -32.04
CA MET A 1 32.08 -52.05 -31.43
C MET A 1 32.93 -51.07 -30.60
N ASN A 2 32.90 -49.82 -30.92
CA ASN A 2 33.91 -48.83 -30.53
C ASN A 2 33.68 -48.30 -29.11
N LYS A 3 34.48 -48.74 -28.15
CA LYS A 3 34.43 -48.27 -26.71
C LYS A 3 34.55 -46.75 -26.53
N LYS A 4 35.11 -46.05 -27.53
CA LYS A 4 35.25 -44.57 -27.50
C LYS A 4 33.95 -43.79 -27.74
N LYS A 5 32.92 -44.37 -28.36
CA LYS A 5 31.62 -43.72 -28.60
C LYS A 5 30.69 -43.73 -27.37
N ILE A 6 30.88 -44.67 -26.44
CA ILE A 6 30.09 -44.79 -25.23
C ILE A 6 30.51 -43.79 -24.16
N ALA A 7 31.80 -43.47 -24.08
CA ALA A 7 32.32 -42.53 -23.11
C ALA A 7 31.89 -41.07 -23.37
N TRP A 8 31.68 -40.70 -24.64
CA TRP A 8 31.28 -39.31 -24.99
C TRP A 8 29.80 -39.03 -24.76
N GLY A 9 28.94 -40.03 -24.94
CA GLY A 9 27.52 -39.93 -24.66
C GLY A 9 27.19 -39.71 -23.17
N THR A 10 27.93 -40.40 -22.29
CA THR A 10 27.74 -40.28 -20.84
C THR A 10 28.22 -38.91 -20.29
N VAL A 11 29.28 -38.36 -20.83
CA VAL A 11 29.78 -37.04 -20.43
C VAL A 11 28.81 -35.92 -20.85
N VAL A 12 28.22 -36.00 -22.06
CA VAL A 12 27.25 -35.02 -22.55
C VAL A 12 25.95 -35.04 -21.73
N VAL A 13 25.46 -36.25 -21.38
CA VAL A 13 24.24 -36.39 -20.57
C VAL A 13 24.43 -35.84 -19.13
N LEU A 14 25.60 -36.09 -18.52
CA LEU A 14 25.92 -35.56 -17.20
C LEU A 14 26.08 -34.04 -17.20
N ALA A 15 26.65 -33.47 -18.27
CA ALA A 15 26.77 -32.01 -18.41
C ALA A 15 25.39 -31.31 -18.57
N LEU A 16 24.46 -31.89 -19.30
CA LEU A 16 23.11 -31.37 -19.48
C LEU A 16 22.26 -31.46 -18.20
N LEU A 17 22.43 -32.52 -17.41
CA LEU A 17 21.78 -32.68 -16.12
C LEU A 17 22.30 -31.67 -15.09
N ALA A 18 23.59 -31.37 -15.07
CA ALA A 18 24.17 -30.34 -14.19
C ALA A 18 23.69 -28.93 -14.55
N ALA A 19 23.54 -28.62 -15.83
CA ALA A 19 22.99 -27.32 -16.28
C ALA A 19 21.51 -27.17 -15.90
N ALA A 20 20.71 -28.21 -16.00
CA ALA A 20 19.29 -28.19 -15.62
C ALA A 20 19.11 -27.94 -14.10
N ILE A 21 19.96 -28.55 -13.27
CA ILE A 21 19.92 -28.38 -11.80
C ILE A 21 20.36 -26.93 -11.40
N ALA A 22 21.31 -26.34 -12.12
CA ALA A 22 21.73 -24.97 -11.86
C ALA A 22 20.65 -23.93 -12.22
N ILE A 23 19.91 -24.16 -13.30
CA ILE A 23 18.81 -23.27 -13.72
C ILE A 23 17.63 -23.34 -12.76
N THR A 24 17.27 -24.53 -12.25
CA THR A 24 16.20 -24.68 -11.26
C THR A 24 16.57 -24.08 -9.90
N ARG A 25 17.82 -24.21 -9.46
CA ARG A 25 18.30 -23.59 -8.21
C ARG A 25 18.29 -22.04 -8.29
N ASN A 26 18.62 -21.47 -9.43
CA ASN A 26 18.64 -20.01 -9.60
C ASN A 26 17.21 -19.42 -9.72
N ARG A 27 16.23 -20.17 -10.23
CA ARG A 27 14.82 -19.75 -10.26
C ARG A 27 14.19 -19.74 -8.87
N THR A 28 14.40 -20.78 -8.07
CA THR A 28 13.86 -20.84 -6.69
C THR A 28 14.47 -19.80 -5.77
N ALA A 29 15.73 -19.41 -5.97
CA ALA A 29 16.36 -18.34 -5.17
C ALA A 29 15.83 -16.94 -5.54
N ASN A 30 15.39 -16.71 -6.78
CA ASN A 30 14.88 -15.42 -7.23
C ASN A 30 13.38 -15.24 -6.91
N GLU A 31 12.58 -16.28 -6.94
CA GLU A 31 11.15 -16.24 -6.56
C GLU A 31 10.96 -16.03 -5.05
N ASN A 32 11.83 -16.59 -4.21
CA ASN A 32 11.77 -16.41 -2.75
C ASN A 32 12.20 -14.99 -2.29
N LYS A 33 12.93 -14.24 -3.13
CA LYS A 33 13.37 -12.89 -2.76
C LYS A 33 12.33 -11.80 -3.07
N THR A 34 11.43 -12.06 -4.04
CA THR A 34 10.38 -11.12 -4.44
C THR A 34 9.14 -11.24 -3.54
N THR A 35 8.78 -12.44 -3.10
CA THR A 35 7.59 -12.68 -2.26
C THR A 35 7.77 -12.29 -0.79
N ASN A 36 9.01 -12.30 -0.27
CA ASN A 36 9.26 -11.90 1.12
C ASN A 36 9.33 -10.37 1.33
N ASN A 37 9.55 -9.57 0.26
CA ASN A 37 9.57 -8.11 0.38
C ASN A 37 8.17 -7.48 0.35
N GLU A 38 7.19 -8.08 -0.31
CA GLU A 38 5.82 -7.54 -0.35
C GLU A 38 5.05 -7.78 0.97
N LYS A 39 5.29 -8.87 1.66
CA LYS A 39 4.59 -9.19 2.92
C LYS A 39 5.09 -8.42 4.15
N THR A 40 6.31 -7.91 4.12
CA THR A 40 6.90 -7.18 5.27
C THR A 40 6.73 -5.66 5.15
N GLN A 41 6.45 -5.12 3.95
CA GLN A 41 6.28 -3.68 3.73
C GLN A 41 4.86 -3.18 4.02
N THR A 42 3.86 -4.04 4.06
CA THR A 42 2.45 -3.63 4.18
C THR A 42 2.01 -3.34 5.63
N ALA A 43 2.80 -3.71 6.63
CA ALA A 43 2.39 -3.66 8.03
C ALA A 43 2.89 -2.44 8.83
N MET A 44 3.75 -1.57 8.26
CA MET A 44 4.42 -0.51 9.04
C MET A 44 4.61 0.84 8.35
N ASN A 45 4.10 1.03 7.14
CA ASN A 45 4.31 2.25 6.35
C ASN A 45 2.99 2.81 5.81
N THR A 46 2.96 4.11 5.50
CA THR A 46 1.87 4.72 4.74
C THR A 46 1.81 4.15 3.31
N ILE A 47 0.62 4.04 2.75
CA ILE A 47 0.36 3.41 1.44
C ILE A 47 -0.11 4.49 0.46
N HIS A 48 0.61 4.66 -0.66
CA HIS A 48 0.15 5.55 -1.73
C HIS A 48 -1.01 4.91 -2.50
N LEU A 49 -2.08 5.69 -2.72
CA LEU A 49 -3.21 5.28 -3.54
C LEU A 49 -3.33 6.16 -4.78
N THR A 50 -3.57 5.49 -5.92
CA THR A 50 -4.13 6.10 -7.12
C THR A 50 -5.65 6.18 -7.03
N LYS A 51 -6.29 6.94 -7.93
CA LYS A 51 -7.76 6.94 -8.08
C LYS A 51 -8.29 5.53 -8.33
N ALA A 52 -7.61 4.74 -9.18
CA ALA A 52 -8.00 3.37 -9.46
C ALA A 52 -7.95 2.45 -8.24
N ASP A 53 -6.96 2.63 -7.36
CA ASP A 53 -6.88 1.92 -6.09
C ASP A 53 -7.95 2.38 -5.11
N PHE A 54 -8.23 3.68 -5.06
CA PHE A 54 -9.25 4.27 -4.19
C PHE A 54 -10.64 3.69 -4.51
N LEU A 55 -11.00 3.60 -5.79
CA LEU A 55 -12.27 3.02 -6.23
C LEU A 55 -12.43 1.55 -5.84
N LYS A 56 -11.34 0.81 -5.70
CA LYS A 56 -11.33 -0.61 -5.33
C LYS A 56 -11.21 -0.86 -3.84
N LYS A 57 -10.51 0.02 -3.10
CA LYS A 57 -10.14 -0.21 -1.70
C LYS A 57 -10.88 0.66 -0.71
N VAL A 58 -11.43 1.78 -1.16
CA VAL A 58 -12.10 2.76 -0.28
C VAL A 58 -13.58 2.87 -0.61
N VAL A 59 -13.92 3.43 -1.75
CA VAL A 59 -15.31 3.56 -2.20
C VAL A 59 -15.38 3.74 -3.70
N ASP A 60 -16.28 3.02 -4.36
CA ASP A 60 -16.62 3.23 -5.78
C ASP A 60 -17.72 4.31 -5.89
N TYR A 61 -17.32 5.57 -5.81
CA TYR A 61 -18.20 6.73 -5.92
C TYR A 61 -18.66 7.00 -7.37
N GLU A 62 -18.00 6.41 -8.36
CA GLU A 62 -18.38 6.55 -9.77
C GLU A 62 -19.61 5.72 -10.11
N THR A 63 -19.63 4.47 -9.62
CA THR A 63 -20.77 3.57 -9.81
C THR A 63 -21.94 3.91 -8.86
N ASN A 64 -21.63 4.31 -7.62
CA ASN A 64 -22.64 4.59 -6.58
C ASN A 64 -22.45 6.00 -5.97
N PRO A 65 -22.71 7.09 -6.69
CA PRO A 65 -22.40 8.45 -6.21
C PRO A 65 -23.29 8.93 -5.05
N ARG A 66 -24.35 8.21 -4.72
CA ARG A 66 -25.30 8.60 -3.64
C ARG A 66 -25.11 7.83 -2.35
N GLU A 67 -24.31 6.77 -2.36
CA GLU A 67 -24.12 5.90 -1.21
C GLU A 67 -22.64 5.81 -0.84
N TRP A 68 -22.32 6.03 0.43
CA TRP A 68 -21.02 5.74 0.97
C TRP A 68 -20.98 4.27 1.41
N LYS A 69 -20.34 3.42 0.63
CA LYS A 69 -20.08 2.03 0.98
C LYS A 69 -18.58 1.80 1.04
N TYR A 70 -18.03 1.71 2.23
CA TYR A 70 -16.61 1.43 2.41
C TYR A 70 -16.29 0.00 1.96
N LEU A 71 -15.19 -0.16 1.22
CA LEU A 71 -14.77 -1.43 0.60
C LEU A 71 -13.59 -2.08 1.32
N GLY A 72 -12.97 -1.39 2.28
CA GLY A 72 -11.82 -1.90 3.03
C GLY A 72 -12.24 -2.90 4.13
N ASP A 73 -11.28 -3.69 4.57
CA ASP A 73 -11.41 -4.68 5.66
C ASP A 73 -10.92 -4.14 7.02
N LYS A 74 -10.38 -2.91 7.05
CA LYS A 74 -9.93 -2.18 8.24
C LYS A 74 -10.26 -0.72 8.08
N PRO A 75 -10.50 0.05 9.17
CA PRO A 75 -10.71 1.48 9.06
C PRO A 75 -9.46 2.16 8.50
N ALA A 76 -9.64 3.34 7.88
CA ALA A 76 -8.56 4.03 7.21
C ALA A 76 -8.48 5.52 7.57
N LEU A 77 -7.25 6.04 7.65
CA LEU A 77 -6.93 7.46 7.60
C LEU A 77 -6.32 7.76 6.23
N ILE A 78 -6.86 8.75 5.51
CA ILE A 78 -6.41 9.12 4.18
C ILE A 78 -5.91 10.56 4.19
N ASP A 79 -4.65 10.77 3.78
CA ASP A 79 -3.99 12.07 3.68
C ASP A 79 -3.97 12.55 2.22
N PHE A 80 -4.71 13.61 1.92
CA PHE A 80 -4.63 14.34 0.66
C PHE A 80 -3.53 15.39 0.77
N TYR A 81 -2.47 15.23 -0.01
CA TYR A 81 -1.26 16.05 0.08
C TYR A 81 -0.72 16.46 -1.29
N ALA A 82 0.30 17.31 -1.31
CA ALA A 82 1.15 17.54 -2.48
C ALA A 82 2.62 17.62 -2.06
N THR A 83 3.52 17.30 -3.00
CA THR A 83 4.97 17.24 -2.72
C THR A 83 5.60 18.60 -2.39
N TRP A 84 5.03 19.70 -2.86
CA TRP A 84 5.47 21.09 -2.58
C TRP A 84 4.89 21.67 -1.30
N CYS A 85 3.90 21.05 -0.69
CA CYS A 85 3.18 21.54 0.48
C CYS A 85 4.04 21.43 1.76
N GLY A 86 4.42 22.54 2.33
CA GLY A 86 5.23 22.60 3.57
C GLY A 86 4.58 21.89 4.77
N PRO A 87 3.32 22.22 5.13
CA PRO A 87 2.61 21.53 6.22
C PRO A 87 2.45 20.02 5.99
N CYS A 88 2.26 19.58 4.74
CA CYS A 88 2.18 18.16 4.40
C CYS A 88 3.52 17.43 4.66
N LYS A 89 4.64 18.09 4.33
CA LYS A 89 5.99 17.54 4.62
C LYS A 89 6.22 17.38 6.13
N ALA A 90 5.72 18.31 6.93
CA ALA A 90 5.82 18.23 8.39
C ALA A 90 4.92 17.10 8.97
N LEU A 91 3.75 16.87 8.35
CA LEU A 91 2.80 15.83 8.76
C LEU A 91 3.27 14.41 8.38
N SER A 92 3.93 14.26 7.23
CA SER A 92 4.33 12.94 6.69
C SER A 92 5.07 12.05 7.70
N PRO A 93 6.13 12.50 8.40
CA PRO A 93 6.81 11.66 9.39
C PRO A 93 5.95 11.32 10.61
N VAL A 94 4.92 12.11 10.90
CA VAL A 94 3.95 11.82 11.95
C VAL A 94 3.06 10.66 11.54
N LEU A 95 2.57 10.67 10.29
CA LEU A 95 1.74 9.60 9.73
C LEU A 95 2.51 8.28 9.64
N GLU A 96 3.81 8.30 9.25
CA GLU A 96 4.64 7.10 9.26
C GLU A 96 4.79 6.50 10.68
N LYS A 97 4.98 7.34 11.69
CA LYS A 97 5.02 6.88 13.08
C LYS A 97 3.69 6.29 13.53
N LEU A 98 2.57 6.90 13.13
CA LEU A 98 1.25 6.38 13.44
C LEU A 98 0.97 5.06 12.71
N ALA A 99 1.39 4.93 11.44
CA ALA A 99 1.29 3.67 10.71
C ALA A 99 2.04 2.54 11.44
N ALA A 100 3.24 2.80 11.94
CA ALA A 100 3.99 1.85 12.74
C ALA A 100 3.33 1.54 14.11
N GLU A 101 2.75 2.56 14.78
CA GLU A 101 2.11 2.39 16.09
C GLU A 101 0.80 1.60 16.03
N TYR A 102 -0.02 1.87 15.02
CA TYR A 102 -1.32 1.20 14.85
C TYR A 102 -1.21 -0.12 14.11
N GLY A 103 -0.15 -0.31 13.32
CA GLY A 103 0.12 -1.56 12.61
C GLY A 103 -1.09 -2.05 11.82
N ASP A 104 -1.52 -3.28 12.12
CA ASP A 104 -2.64 -3.92 11.43
C ASP A 104 -4.05 -3.41 11.83
N GLN A 105 -4.17 -2.46 12.75
CA GLN A 105 -5.47 -1.98 13.21
C GLN A 105 -6.14 -1.04 12.20
N ILE A 106 -5.37 -0.26 11.44
CA ILE A 106 -5.87 0.72 10.46
C ILE A 106 -4.98 0.75 9.23
N TYR A 107 -5.53 1.26 8.13
CA TYR A 107 -4.72 1.74 7.00
C TYR A 107 -4.42 3.22 7.13
N ILE A 108 -3.21 3.64 6.74
CA ILE A 108 -2.89 5.05 6.51
C ILE A 108 -2.51 5.21 5.04
N TYR A 109 -3.42 5.81 4.29
CA TYR A 109 -3.28 6.05 2.86
C TYR A 109 -2.82 7.47 2.57
N LYS A 110 -2.12 7.64 1.45
CA LYS A 110 -1.68 8.95 0.94
C LYS A 110 -2.08 9.13 -0.50
N ILE A 111 -2.67 10.28 -0.83
CA ILE A 111 -3.13 10.64 -2.17
C ILE A 111 -2.49 11.95 -2.57
N ASP A 112 -1.67 11.93 -3.63
CA ASP A 112 -1.07 13.13 -4.20
C ASP A 112 -2.11 13.85 -5.07
N THR A 113 -2.54 15.03 -4.63
CA THR A 113 -3.59 15.81 -5.29
C THR A 113 -3.16 16.38 -6.64
N ASP A 114 -1.85 16.50 -6.90
CA ASP A 114 -1.35 16.93 -8.21
C ASP A 114 -1.45 15.80 -9.25
N GLN A 115 -1.32 14.56 -8.81
CA GLN A 115 -1.45 13.38 -9.67
C GLN A 115 -2.91 12.90 -9.77
N GLU A 116 -3.67 13.00 -8.69
CA GLU A 116 -5.04 12.48 -8.57
C GLU A 116 -6.07 13.62 -8.50
N GLN A 117 -5.99 14.57 -9.46
CA GLN A 117 -6.80 15.78 -9.48
C GLN A 117 -8.31 15.51 -9.54
N GLU A 118 -8.73 14.52 -10.31
CA GLU A 118 -10.15 14.13 -10.42
C GLU A 118 -10.68 13.61 -9.08
N LEU A 119 -9.89 12.80 -8.39
CA LEU A 119 -10.25 12.29 -7.06
C LEU A 119 -10.32 13.42 -6.04
N ALA A 120 -9.33 14.31 -6.03
CA ALA A 120 -9.34 15.48 -5.16
C ALA A 120 -10.55 16.38 -5.41
N ALA A 121 -10.92 16.60 -6.66
CA ALA A 121 -12.12 17.38 -7.04
C ALA A 121 -13.42 16.67 -6.61
N ALA A 122 -13.55 15.36 -6.81
CA ALA A 122 -14.70 14.57 -6.40
C ALA A 122 -14.97 14.65 -4.89
N PHE A 123 -13.89 14.72 -4.08
CA PHE A 123 -13.97 14.88 -2.62
C PHE A 123 -13.97 16.34 -2.16
N GLY A 124 -13.98 17.30 -3.08
CA GLY A 124 -14.03 18.73 -2.75
C GLY A 124 -12.80 19.20 -1.99
N ILE A 125 -11.62 18.62 -2.23
CA ILE A 125 -10.37 19.02 -1.57
C ILE A 125 -9.96 20.41 -2.04
N ARG A 126 -10.03 21.39 -1.16
CA ARG A 126 -9.72 22.81 -1.45
C ARG A 126 -8.46 23.29 -0.75
N SER A 127 -7.98 22.55 0.20
CA SER A 127 -6.75 22.86 0.96
C SER A 127 -6.04 21.57 1.32
N ILE A 128 -4.72 21.63 1.47
CA ILE A 128 -3.87 20.50 1.85
C ILE A 128 -2.95 20.89 3.03
N PRO A 129 -2.65 19.93 3.91
CA PRO A 129 -3.18 18.59 3.95
C PRO A 129 -4.67 18.57 4.33
N THR A 130 -5.42 17.62 3.79
CA THR A 130 -6.76 17.29 4.24
C THR A 130 -6.79 15.81 4.60
N LEU A 131 -7.31 15.50 5.78
CA LEU A 131 -7.38 14.17 6.34
C LEU A 131 -8.81 13.65 6.29
N LEU A 132 -9.01 12.45 5.74
CA LEU A 132 -10.29 11.76 5.71
C LEU A 132 -10.22 10.53 6.63
N PHE A 133 -11.00 10.53 7.68
CA PHE A 133 -11.16 9.41 8.60
C PHE A 133 -12.31 8.53 8.13
N VAL A 134 -12.00 7.29 7.78
CA VAL A 134 -12.95 6.32 7.22
C VAL A 134 -13.13 5.18 8.21
N PRO A 135 -14.18 5.22 9.05
CA PRO A 135 -14.52 4.12 9.96
C PRO A 135 -15.07 2.91 9.18
N MET A 136 -15.10 1.74 9.80
CA MET A 136 -15.73 0.54 9.22
C MET A 136 -17.23 0.72 8.99
N GLU A 137 -17.89 1.46 9.89
CA GLU A 137 -19.31 1.75 9.82
C GLU A 137 -19.58 3.24 9.93
N GLY A 138 -20.65 3.69 9.26
CA GLY A 138 -21.05 5.08 9.26
C GLY A 138 -20.40 5.92 8.16
N LYS A 139 -20.41 7.24 8.35
CA LYS A 139 -19.92 8.20 7.35
C LYS A 139 -18.48 8.62 7.67
N PRO A 140 -17.66 8.86 6.63
CA PRO A 140 -16.33 9.39 6.84
C PRO A 140 -16.38 10.82 7.41
N GLN A 141 -15.33 11.19 8.13
CA GLN A 141 -15.15 12.55 8.68
C GLN A 141 -13.90 13.17 8.09
N MET A 142 -13.99 14.46 7.78
CA MET A 142 -12.90 15.20 7.15
C MET A 142 -12.37 16.28 8.10
N ALA A 143 -11.04 16.39 8.17
CA ALA A 143 -10.35 17.47 8.89
C ALA A 143 -9.34 18.15 7.94
N GLN A 144 -9.29 19.48 7.96
CA GLN A 144 -8.39 20.28 7.15
C GLN A 144 -7.18 20.77 7.97
N GLY A 145 -6.02 20.78 7.35
CA GLY A 145 -4.78 21.23 7.94
C GLY A 145 -4.00 20.14 8.68
N ALA A 146 -2.74 20.43 8.97
CA ALA A 146 -1.88 19.54 9.74
C ALA A 146 -2.31 19.50 11.20
N MET A 147 -2.41 18.30 11.75
CA MET A 147 -2.78 18.07 13.15
C MET A 147 -1.57 17.56 13.95
N PRO A 148 -1.44 17.93 15.24
CA PRO A 148 -0.47 17.33 16.14
C PRO A 148 -0.70 15.83 16.30
N LYS A 149 0.37 15.05 16.54
CA LYS A 149 0.29 13.59 16.72
C LYS A 149 -0.73 13.18 17.78
N SER A 150 -0.79 13.89 18.90
CA SER A 150 -1.74 13.61 20.00
C SER A 150 -3.19 13.71 19.53
N SER A 151 -3.52 14.78 18.79
CA SER A 151 -4.88 14.98 18.25
C SER A 151 -5.22 13.95 17.18
N LEU A 152 -4.24 13.54 16.35
CA LEU A 152 -4.45 12.46 15.40
C LEU A 152 -4.73 11.13 16.10
N LYS A 153 -3.99 10.80 17.17
CA LYS A 153 -4.24 9.60 17.97
C LYS A 153 -5.63 9.60 18.57
N GLU A 154 -6.03 10.70 19.19
CA GLU A 154 -7.38 10.86 19.75
C GLU A 154 -8.47 10.66 18.67
N ALA A 155 -8.30 11.30 17.52
CA ALA A 155 -9.23 11.17 16.40
C ALA A 155 -9.28 9.73 15.85
N ILE A 156 -8.14 9.07 15.68
CA ILE A 156 -8.06 7.67 15.25
C ILE A 156 -8.76 6.77 16.25
N ASP A 157 -8.44 6.89 17.53
CA ASP A 157 -9.01 6.05 18.58
C ASP A 157 -10.54 6.24 18.67
N LYS A 158 -11.00 7.48 18.62
CA LYS A 158 -12.43 7.81 18.73
C LYS A 158 -13.23 7.50 17.46
N ILE A 159 -12.72 7.90 16.27
CA ILE A 159 -13.50 7.84 15.03
C ILE A 159 -13.32 6.47 14.33
N LEU A 160 -12.10 5.95 14.31
CA LEU A 160 -11.79 4.75 13.56
C LEU A 160 -11.91 3.48 14.40
N LEU A 161 -11.53 3.54 15.68
CA LEU A 161 -11.44 2.37 16.55
C LEU A 161 -12.52 2.31 17.65
N ASN A 162 -13.35 3.35 17.79
CA ASN A 162 -14.44 3.44 18.77
C ASN A 162 -14.00 3.18 20.23
N ARG A 163 -12.85 3.74 20.65
CA ARG A 163 -12.28 3.56 21.98
C ARG A 163 -11.75 4.86 22.60
#